data_b674b4a9136cbb9baf673217676e3c77
#
_entry.id   b674b4a9136cbb9baf673217676e3c77
#
_cell.length_a   1.000
_cell.length_b   1.000
_cell.length_c   1.000
_cell.angle_alpha   90.00
_cell.angle_beta   90.00
_cell.angle_gamma   90.00
#
_symmetry.space_group_name_H-M   'P 1'
#
loop_
_entity.id
_entity.type
_entity.pdbx_description
1 polymer ?
#
loop_
_entity_poly.entity_id
_entity_poly.type
_entity_poly.pdbx_seq_one_letter_code
_entity_poly.pdbx_strand_id
1 'polypeptide(L)'
;RQWRAYEKASLLFAVILTPLVVSVHSVVSFDFSVTQVPGWHLSIFPPYFVGGAILSGMAMVQLILLGVRRLMAGSGVRRAVTPAILDLSSRFVLALSLVMGAMYLWEHLAAILNGGSPEPFPGRNPVNAVFLIVMVAGNVALPQLFWFRSLRTNRWVIAAVALGVLAGMWMERFWIVVNSLKASLLAANIGDYFPSVTDLAMMAGSVGLFMALYMALVRVAPFFSLCDVREQQSLNKEGGA
;
A
#
# COMPACT_ATOMS: atom_id res chain seq x y z
N ARG A 1 0.47 25.70 -26.21
CA ARG A 1 -0.05 24.50 -26.92
C ARG A 1 0.51 23.21 -26.33
N GLN A 2 1.80 23.12 -26.01
CA GLN A 2 2.43 21.92 -25.42
C GLN A 2 1.89 21.59 -24.02
N TRP A 3 1.61 22.58 -23.18
CA TRP A 3 1.03 22.40 -21.84
C TRP A 3 -0.32 21.69 -21.89
N ARG A 4 -1.25 22.19 -22.70
CA ARG A 4 -2.57 21.56 -22.87
C ARG A 4 -2.49 20.13 -23.42
N ALA A 5 -1.48 19.83 -24.24
CA ALA A 5 -1.25 18.46 -24.72
C ALA A 5 -0.77 17.54 -23.61
N TYR A 6 0.13 18.03 -22.74
CA TYR A 6 0.62 17.31 -21.56
C TYR A 6 -0.52 17.03 -20.55
N GLU A 7 -1.33 18.03 -20.20
CA GLU A 7 -2.47 17.85 -19.31
C GLU A 7 -3.47 16.81 -19.86
N LYS A 8 -3.78 16.89 -21.15
CA LYS A 8 -4.67 15.91 -21.81
C LYS A 8 -4.07 14.52 -21.82
N ALA A 9 -2.78 14.38 -22.10
CA ALA A 9 -2.10 13.09 -22.07
C ALA A 9 -2.07 12.52 -20.65
N SER A 10 -1.73 13.32 -19.65
CA SER A 10 -1.72 12.89 -18.22
C SER A 10 -3.11 12.45 -17.76
N LEU A 11 -4.15 13.19 -18.13
CA LEU A 11 -5.54 12.83 -17.83
C LEU A 11 -5.92 11.52 -18.52
N LEU A 12 -5.59 11.36 -19.81
CA LEU A 12 -5.87 10.14 -20.56
C LEU A 12 -5.19 8.92 -19.92
N PHE A 13 -3.90 9.03 -19.58
CA PHE A 13 -3.19 7.97 -18.89
C PHE A 13 -3.79 7.65 -17.53
N ALA A 14 -4.17 8.65 -16.74
CA ALA A 14 -4.82 8.41 -15.44
C ALA A 14 -6.15 7.66 -15.59
N VAL A 15 -6.98 8.03 -16.58
CA VAL A 15 -8.26 7.38 -16.89
C VAL A 15 -8.07 5.93 -17.33
N ILE A 16 -7.02 5.62 -18.09
CA ILE A 16 -6.72 4.26 -18.55
C ILE A 16 -6.08 3.43 -17.43
N LEU A 17 -5.12 4.01 -16.69
CA LEU A 17 -4.38 3.29 -15.64
C LEU A 17 -5.27 2.90 -14.46
N THR A 18 -6.24 3.72 -14.09
CA THR A 18 -7.10 3.42 -12.93
C THR A 18 -7.87 2.11 -13.09
N PRO A 19 -8.68 1.88 -14.15
CA PRO A 19 -9.35 0.61 -14.34
C PRO A 19 -8.37 -0.54 -14.62
N LEU A 20 -7.23 -0.27 -15.28
CA LEU A 20 -6.21 -1.28 -15.54
C LEU A 20 -5.61 -1.81 -14.22
N VAL A 21 -5.25 -0.93 -13.30
CA VAL A 21 -4.72 -1.33 -11.99
C VAL A 21 -5.74 -2.14 -11.20
N VAL A 22 -7.00 -1.71 -11.17
CA VAL A 22 -8.09 -2.44 -10.51
C VAL A 22 -8.26 -3.83 -11.14
N SER A 23 -8.31 -3.93 -12.47
CA SER A 23 -8.49 -5.22 -13.15
C SER A 23 -7.31 -6.16 -12.96
N VAL A 24 -6.06 -5.67 -13.04
CA VAL A 24 -4.86 -6.49 -12.80
C VAL A 24 -4.85 -7.05 -11.37
N HIS A 25 -5.12 -6.21 -10.36
CA HIS A 25 -5.19 -6.69 -8.97
C HIS A 25 -6.34 -7.67 -8.75
N SER A 26 -7.48 -7.48 -9.41
CA SER A 26 -8.60 -8.42 -9.35
C SER A 26 -8.24 -9.76 -9.98
N VAL A 27 -7.64 -9.78 -11.18
CA VAL A 27 -7.23 -11.01 -11.86
C VAL A 27 -6.20 -11.77 -11.03
N VAL A 28 -5.15 -11.11 -10.55
CA VAL A 28 -4.13 -11.75 -9.69
C VAL A 28 -4.76 -12.32 -8.42
N SER A 29 -5.74 -11.65 -7.82
CA SER A 29 -6.42 -12.17 -6.64
C SER A 29 -7.33 -13.35 -6.95
N PHE A 30 -7.91 -13.42 -8.15
CA PHE A 30 -8.65 -14.59 -8.61
C PHE A 30 -7.74 -15.81 -8.75
N ASP A 31 -6.49 -15.64 -9.18
CA ASP A 31 -5.52 -16.75 -9.23
C ASP A 31 -5.35 -17.42 -7.85
N PHE A 32 -5.43 -16.64 -6.77
CA PHE A 32 -5.45 -17.19 -5.41
C PHE A 32 -6.83 -17.80 -5.05
N SER A 33 -7.90 -17.07 -5.28
CA SER A 33 -9.24 -17.46 -4.80
C SER A 33 -9.81 -18.71 -5.46
N VAL A 34 -9.39 -19.04 -6.68
CA VAL A 34 -9.83 -20.26 -7.40
C VAL A 34 -8.95 -21.48 -7.10
N THR A 35 -7.85 -21.32 -6.35
CA THR A 35 -7.00 -22.45 -5.99
C THR A 35 -7.64 -23.30 -4.89
N GLN A 36 -7.25 -24.57 -4.81
CA GLN A 36 -7.67 -25.48 -3.74
C GLN A 36 -6.77 -25.38 -2.49
N VAL A 37 -5.87 -24.41 -2.44
CA VAL A 37 -4.97 -24.22 -1.30
C VAL A 37 -5.77 -23.70 -0.10
N PRO A 38 -5.71 -24.37 1.06
CA PRO A 38 -6.41 -23.93 2.26
C PRO A 38 -6.00 -22.50 2.64
N GLY A 39 -7.00 -21.65 2.91
CA GLY A 39 -6.77 -20.24 3.25
C GLY A 39 -6.70 -19.28 2.03
N TRP A 40 -6.61 -19.78 0.80
CA TRP A 40 -6.69 -18.97 -0.41
C TRP A 40 -8.07 -18.99 -1.07
N HIS A 41 -8.84 -20.02 -0.82
CA HIS A 41 -10.17 -20.23 -1.39
C HIS A 41 -11.23 -19.33 -0.74
N LEU A 42 -11.11 -18.01 -0.97
CA LEU A 42 -12.01 -16.99 -0.42
C LEU A 42 -12.56 -16.08 -1.52
N SER A 43 -13.87 -15.96 -1.58
CA SER A 43 -14.56 -15.12 -2.57
C SER A 43 -14.34 -13.62 -2.38
N ILE A 44 -13.89 -13.21 -1.18
CA ILE A 44 -13.62 -11.81 -0.84
C ILE A 44 -12.26 -11.30 -1.34
N PHE A 45 -11.36 -12.18 -1.79
CA PHE A 45 -10.01 -11.80 -2.18
C PHE A 45 -9.94 -10.71 -3.26
N PRO A 46 -10.74 -10.70 -4.34
CA PRO A 46 -10.67 -9.65 -5.33
C PRO A 46 -10.84 -8.23 -4.77
N PRO A 47 -11.92 -7.88 -4.08
CA PRO A 47 -12.07 -6.55 -3.49
C PRO A 47 -11.04 -6.30 -2.37
N TYR A 48 -10.64 -7.33 -1.64
CA TYR A 48 -9.65 -7.25 -0.58
C TYR A 48 -8.26 -6.86 -1.10
N PHE A 49 -7.78 -7.48 -2.17
CA PHE A 49 -6.49 -7.15 -2.80
C PHE A 49 -6.50 -5.74 -3.39
N VAL A 50 -7.60 -5.34 -4.04
CA VAL A 50 -7.75 -3.98 -4.57
C VAL A 50 -7.74 -2.95 -3.44
N GLY A 51 -8.52 -3.17 -2.38
CA GLY A 51 -8.55 -2.27 -1.21
C GLY A 51 -7.19 -2.11 -0.55
N GLY A 52 -6.48 -3.24 -0.34
CA GLY A 52 -5.13 -3.25 0.21
C GLY A 52 -4.10 -2.55 -0.67
N ALA A 53 -4.18 -2.74 -2.00
CA ALA A 53 -3.30 -2.06 -2.95
C ALA A 53 -3.49 -0.55 -2.92
N ILE A 54 -4.74 -0.07 -2.87
CA ILE A 54 -5.03 1.36 -2.81
C ILE A 54 -4.58 1.94 -1.44
N LEU A 55 -4.84 1.24 -0.33
CA LEU A 55 -4.41 1.67 1.00
C LEU A 55 -2.88 1.81 1.09
N SER A 56 -2.14 0.78 0.68
CA SER A 56 -0.68 0.80 0.68
C SER A 56 -0.10 1.84 -0.29
N GLY A 57 -0.71 1.97 -1.48
CA GLY A 57 -0.35 3.00 -2.45
C GLY A 57 -0.51 4.41 -1.90
N MET A 58 -1.63 4.71 -1.22
CA MET A 58 -1.85 6.01 -0.56
C MET A 58 -0.85 6.25 0.58
N ALA A 59 -0.52 5.24 1.37
CA ALA A 59 0.50 5.34 2.41
C ALA A 59 1.89 5.65 1.81
N MET A 60 2.26 4.99 0.71
CA MET A 60 3.50 5.28 -0.01
C MET A 60 3.52 6.70 -0.57
N VAL A 61 2.42 7.17 -1.17
CA VAL A 61 2.29 8.56 -1.66
C VAL A 61 2.49 9.56 -0.52
N GLN A 62 1.94 9.30 0.68
CA GLN A 62 2.17 10.15 1.85
C GLN A 62 3.67 10.26 2.21
N LEU A 63 4.39 9.13 2.22
CA LEU A 63 5.83 9.13 2.49
C LEU A 63 6.62 9.90 1.42
N ILE A 64 6.26 9.72 0.15
CA ILE A 64 6.88 10.46 -0.96
C ILE A 64 6.64 11.97 -0.80
N LEU A 65 5.40 12.39 -0.53
CA LEU A 65 5.06 13.80 -0.32
C LEU A 65 5.85 14.41 0.85
N LEU A 66 5.98 13.69 1.96
CA LEU A 66 6.79 14.12 3.11
C LEU A 66 8.28 14.19 2.77
N GLY A 67 8.79 13.20 2.04
CA GLY A 67 10.18 13.14 1.56
C GLY A 67 10.51 14.31 0.63
N VAL A 68 9.68 14.53 -0.38
CA VAL A 68 9.82 15.65 -1.33
C VAL A 68 9.78 17.00 -0.59
N ARG A 69 8.83 17.18 0.33
CA ARG A 69 8.74 18.40 1.14
C ARG A 69 9.99 18.64 1.99
N ARG A 70 10.66 17.58 2.45
CA ARG A 70 11.89 17.69 3.26
C ARG A 70 13.12 17.93 2.41
N LEU A 71 13.29 17.17 1.32
CA LEU A 71 14.48 17.21 0.46
C LEU A 71 14.53 18.48 -0.40
N MET A 72 13.39 18.97 -0.84
CA MET A 72 13.27 20.13 -1.73
C MET A 72 12.86 21.40 -0.96
N ALA A 73 13.39 21.59 0.25
CA ALA A 73 13.00 22.67 1.17
C ALA A 73 13.21 24.09 0.59
N GLY A 74 14.11 24.26 -0.37
CA GLY A 74 14.42 25.54 -1.05
C GLY A 74 13.69 25.78 -2.36
N SER A 75 12.93 24.83 -2.86
CA SER A 75 12.23 24.90 -4.14
C SER A 75 10.74 25.23 -3.99
N GLY A 76 10.11 25.71 -5.08
CA GLY A 76 8.65 25.93 -5.16
C GLY A 76 7.80 24.70 -4.83
N VAL A 77 8.36 23.50 -4.97
CA VAL A 77 7.72 22.21 -4.67
C VAL A 77 7.23 22.12 -3.21
N ARG A 78 7.96 22.72 -2.27
CA ARG A 78 7.51 22.79 -0.87
C ARG A 78 6.17 23.53 -0.71
N ARG A 79 5.89 24.52 -1.57
CA ARG A 79 4.64 25.27 -1.57
C ARG A 79 3.50 24.44 -2.16
N ALA A 80 3.79 23.51 -3.08
CA ALA A 80 2.80 22.64 -3.68
C ALA A 80 2.25 21.60 -2.67
N VAL A 81 3.06 21.09 -1.73
CA VAL A 81 2.62 20.16 -0.68
C VAL A 81 2.01 20.94 0.48
N THR A 82 0.77 21.36 0.32
CA THR A 82 0.04 22.14 1.32
C THR A 82 -0.46 21.26 2.48
N PRO A 83 -0.75 21.83 3.67
CA PRO A 83 -1.40 21.09 4.75
C PRO A 83 -2.77 20.53 4.34
N ALA A 84 -3.47 21.16 3.40
CA ALA A 84 -4.74 20.69 2.88
C ALA A 84 -4.59 19.35 2.11
N ILE A 85 -3.53 19.19 1.33
CA ILE A 85 -3.23 17.94 0.62
C ILE A 85 -2.93 16.82 1.63
N LEU A 86 -2.17 17.12 2.68
CA LEU A 86 -1.88 16.16 3.74
C LEU A 86 -3.15 15.76 4.52
N ASP A 87 -4.02 16.71 4.84
CA ASP A 87 -5.30 16.43 5.48
C ASP A 87 -6.19 15.57 4.58
N LEU A 88 -6.30 15.89 3.30
CA LEU A 88 -7.07 15.12 2.32
C LEU A 88 -6.54 13.69 2.19
N SER A 89 -5.24 13.51 1.98
CA SER A 89 -4.62 12.19 1.86
C SER A 89 -4.82 11.34 3.12
N SER A 90 -4.75 11.95 4.31
CA SER A 90 -4.99 11.27 5.59
C SER A 90 -6.44 10.81 5.75
N ARG A 91 -7.40 11.59 5.25
CA ARG A 91 -8.81 11.17 5.21
C ARG A 91 -9.03 9.99 4.26
N PHE A 92 -8.35 9.97 3.11
CA PHE A 92 -8.40 8.82 2.20
C PHE A 92 -7.83 7.56 2.84
N VAL A 93 -6.67 7.65 3.52
CA VAL A 93 -6.09 6.52 4.25
C VAL A 93 -7.03 6.04 5.35
N LEU A 94 -7.67 6.95 6.10
CA LEU A 94 -8.67 6.59 7.11
C LEU A 94 -9.85 5.84 6.49
N ALA A 95 -10.44 6.36 5.42
CA ALA A 95 -11.58 5.73 4.75
C ALA A 95 -11.24 4.33 4.23
N LEU A 96 -10.08 4.18 3.57
CA LEU A 96 -9.60 2.89 3.07
C LEU A 96 -9.30 1.90 4.21
N SER A 97 -8.76 2.38 5.31
CA SER A 97 -8.52 1.59 6.52
C SER A 97 -9.83 1.06 7.13
N LEU A 98 -10.90 1.85 7.13
CA LEU A 98 -12.22 1.39 7.58
C LEU A 98 -12.79 0.32 6.64
N VAL A 99 -12.61 0.48 5.33
CA VAL A 99 -13.00 -0.54 4.35
C VAL A 99 -12.23 -1.84 4.58
N MET A 100 -10.90 -1.77 4.79
CA MET A 100 -10.09 -2.95 5.11
C MET A 100 -10.51 -3.59 6.43
N GLY A 101 -10.79 -2.80 7.46
CA GLY A 101 -11.29 -3.30 8.74
C GLY A 101 -12.64 -4.02 8.61
N ALA A 102 -13.54 -3.49 7.78
CA ALA A 102 -14.82 -4.14 7.48
C ALA A 102 -14.63 -5.47 6.74
N MET A 103 -13.66 -5.56 5.81
CA MET A 103 -13.33 -6.80 5.11
C MET A 103 -12.74 -7.85 6.05
N TYR A 104 -11.85 -7.48 6.97
CA TYR A 104 -11.33 -8.38 8.01
C TYR A 104 -12.45 -8.89 8.91
N LEU A 105 -13.35 -8.00 9.33
CA LEU A 105 -14.50 -8.37 10.15
C LEU A 105 -15.45 -9.33 9.41
N TRP A 106 -15.72 -9.05 8.14
CA TRP A 106 -16.57 -9.90 7.30
C TRP A 106 -15.98 -11.30 7.13
N GLU A 107 -14.69 -11.41 6.86
CA GLU A 107 -14.01 -12.69 6.73
C GLU A 107 -14.15 -13.52 8.01
N HIS A 108 -13.92 -12.89 9.16
CA HIS A 108 -14.04 -13.53 10.47
C HIS A 108 -15.49 -13.97 10.79
N LEU A 109 -16.44 -13.10 10.49
CA LEU A 109 -17.86 -13.38 10.68
C LEU A 109 -18.35 -14.49 9.76
N ALA A 110 -17.96 -14.46 8.50
CA ALA A 110 -18.31 -15.49 7.52
C ALA A 110 -17.78 -16.87 7.91
N ALA A 111 -16.55 -16.94 8.46
CA ALA A 111 -16.00 -18.19 8.97
C ALA A 111 -16.83 -18.76 10.12
N ILE A 112 -17.24 -17.92 11.09
CA ILE A 112 -18.09 -18.31 12.21
C ILE A 112 -19.47 -18.79 11.73
N LEU A 113 -20.11 -18.03 10.82
CA LEU A 113 -21.45 -18.34 10.32
C LEU A 113 -21.52 -19.64 9.52
N ASN A 114 -20.43 -20.02 8.83
CA ASN A 114 -20.34 -21.25 8.07
C ASN A 114 -19.93 -22.46 8.94
N GLY A 115 -19.92 -22.34 10.28
CA GLY A 115 -19.57 -23.42 11.20
C GLY A 115 -18.12 -23.86 11.15
N GLY A 116 -17.27 -23.11 10.44
CA GLY A 116 -15.82 -23.26 10.47
C GLY A 116 -15.25 -22.65 11.75
N SER A 117 -14.14 -23.18 12.25
CA SER A 117 -13.30 -22.41 13.14
C SER A 117 -12.87 -21.14 12.37
N PRO A 118 -12.79 -19.99 13.04
CA PRO A 118 -12.30 -18.76 12.39
C PRO A 118 -10.80 -18.91 12.08
N GLU A 119 -10.48 -19.83 11.18
CA GLU A 119 -9.15 -20.04 10.62
C GLU A 119 -9.12 -19.51 9.21
N PRO A 120 -8.79 -18.24 9.10
CA PRO A 120 -7.51 -17.89 8.52
C PRO A 120 -6.59 -17.24 9.54
N PHE A 121 -7.08 -16.97 10.74
CA PHE A 121 -6.28 -16.36 11.79
C PHE A 121 -5.91 -17.42 12.83
N PRO A 122 -4.75 -17.36 13.28
CA PRO A 122 -3.78 -18.40 13.51
C PRO A 122 -4.18 -19.35 14.60
N GLY A 123 -4.03 -20.60 14.30
CA GLY A 123 -3.88 -21.62 15.34
C GLY A 123 -2.88 -21.20 16.42
N ARG A 124 -2.94 -21.84 17.53
CA ARG A 124 -2.24 -21.67 18.83
C ARG A 124 -0.75 -21.25 18.83
N ASN A 125 -0.14 -20.92 17.69
CA ASN A 125 1.26 -20.53 17.63
C ASN A 125 1.40 -19.02 17.93
N PRO A 126 2.18 -18.61 18.96
CA PRO A 126 2.35 -17.20 19.35
C PRO A 126 2.96 -16.34 18.24
N VAL A 127 3.73 -16.91 17.33
CA VAL A 127 4.28 -16.20 16.16
C VAL A 127 3.15 -15.70 15.27
N ASN A 128 2.13 -16.49 15.06
CA ASN A 128 0.97 -16.13 14.27
C ASN A 128 0.18 -14.98 14.89
N ALA A 129 0.08 -14.91 16.21
CA ALA A 129 -0.55 -13.79 16.91
C ALA A 129 0.20 -12.47 16.68
N VAL A 130 1.53 -12.48 16.62
CA VAL A 130 2.33 -11.28 16.35
C VAL A 130 2.05 -10.76 14.93
N PHE A 131 1.98 -11.64 13.93
CA PHE A 131 1.64 -11.24 12.56
C PHE A 131 0.25 -10.59 12.48
N LEU A 132 -0.74 -11.19 13.11
CA LEU A 132 -2.10 -10.65 13.20
C LEU A 132 -2.12 -9.27 13.87
N ILE A 133 -1.44 -9.14 15.01
CA ILE A 133 -1.37 -7.87 15.75
C ILE A 133 -0.75 -6.79 14.88
N VAL A 134 0.38 -7.05 14.22
CA VAL A 134 1.05 -6.08 13.35
C VAL A 134 0.16 -5.71 12.16
N MET A 135 -0.51 -6.68 11.55
CA MET A 135 -1.42 -6.48 10.44
C MET A 135 -2.60 -5.59 10.82
N VAL A 136 -3.33 -5.94 11.89
CA VAL A 136 -4.51 -5.19 12.34
C VAL A 136 -4.10 -3.83 12.91
N ALA A 137 -3.03 -3.76 13.67
CA ALA A 137 -2.51 -2.51 14.20
C ALA A 137 -2.09 -1.56 13.07
N GLY A 138 -1.35 -2.05 12.08
CA GLY A 138 -0.87 -1.25 10.94
C GLY A 138 -2.00 -0.80 10.02
N ASN A 139 -2.83 -1.74 9.57
CA ASN A 139 -3.82 -1.47 8.51
C ASN A 139 -5.11 -0.84 9.03
N VAL A 140 -5.48 -1.11 10.30
CA VAL A 140 -6.76 -0.65 10.86
C VAL A 140 -6.54 0.31 12.03
N ALA A 141 -5.80 -0.08 13.08
CA ALA A 141 -5.77 0.70 14.31
C ALA A 141 -4.98 2.02 14.18
N LEU A 142 -3.79 2.02 13.60
CA LEU A 142 -2.98 3.23 13.44
C LEU A 142 -3.66 4.31 12.59
N PRO A 143 -4.31 4.00 11.45
CA PRO A 143 -5.03 5.01 10.68
C PRO A 143 -6.18 5.68 11.43
N GLN A 144 -6.72 5.07 12.51
CA GLN A 144 -7.77 5.69 13.33
C GLN A 144 -7.27 6.97 14.03
N LEU A 145 -5.98 7.17 14.19
CA LEU A 145 -5.41 8.43 14.67
C LEU A 145 -5.82 9.62 13.80
N PHE A 146 -6.15 9.38 12.54
CA PHE A 146 -6.60 10.40 11.60
C PHE A 146 -8.03 10.91 11.82
N TRP A 147 -8.78 10.39 12.81
CA TRP A 147 -10.00 11.04 13.29
C TRP A 147 -9.71 12.43 13.85
N PHE A 148 -8.57 12.59 14.49
CA PHE A 148 -8.18 13.86 15.10
C PHE A 148 -7.51 14.78 14.05
N ARG A 149 -8.09 15.95 13.81
CA ARG A 149 -7.60 16.91 12.81
C ARG A 149 -6.16 17.35 13.07
N SER A 150 -5.75 17.50 14.34
CA SER A 150 -4.38 17.86 14.71
C SER A 150 -3.34 16.84 14.29
N LEU A 151 -3.70 15.55 14.26
CA LEU A 151 -2.81 14.45 13.89
C LEU A 151 -2.70 14.30 12.37
N ARG A 152 -3.75 14.61 11.60
CA ARG A 152 -3.77 14.53 10.14
C ARG A 152 -2.80 15.48 9.43
N THR A 153 -2.39 16.54 10.09
CA THR A 153 -1.45 17.53 9.54
C THR A 153 -0.04 17.40 10.13
N ASN A 154 0.11 16.57 11.15
CA ASN A 154 1.40 16.33 11.78
C ASN A 154 2.22 15.34 10.95
N ARG A 155 3.31 15.83 10.36
CA ARG A 155 4.21 15.05 9.48
C ARG A 155 4.76 13.76 10.11
N TRP A 156 5.03 13.78 11.42
CA TRP A 156 5.57 12.62 12.11
C TRP A 156 4.51 11.54 12.32
N VAL A 157 3.28 11.96 12.65
CA VAL A 157 2.15 11.04 12.78
C VAL A 157 1.81 10.43 11.43
N ILE A 158 1.75 11.25 10.36
CA ILE A 158 1.51 10.75 8.99
C ILE A 158 2.59 9.75 8.59
N ALA A 159 3.87 10.05 8.84
CA ALA A 159 4.97 9.13 8.53
C ALA A 159 4.86 7.82 9.33
N ALA A 160 4.57 7.89 10.63
CA ALA A 160 4.42 6.71 11.48
C ALA A 160 3.23 5.83 11.04
N VAL A 161 2.08 6.45 10.75
CA VAL A 161 0.91 5.72 10.24
C VAL A 161 1.19 5.10 8.88
N ALA A 162 1.79 5.85 7.96
CA ALA A 162 2.11 5.34 6.62
C ALA A 162 3.10 4.16 6.67
N LEU A 163 4.15 4.25 7.50
CA LEU A 163 5.08 3.13 7.73
C LEU A 163 4.37 1.94 8.38
N GLY A 164 3.48 2.20 9.35
CA GLY A 164 2.68 1.16 9.99
C GLY A 164 1.76 0.43 8.99
N VAL A 165 1.09 1.17 8.11
CA VAL A 165 0.27 0.59 7.02
C VAL A 165 1.13 -0.25 6.08
N LEU A 166 2.28 0.25 5.64
CA LEU A 166 3.16 -0.53 4.75
C LEU A 166 3.67 -1.81 5.42
N ALA A 167 4.06 -1.73 6.70
CA ALA A 167 4.47 -2.89 7.48
C ALA A 167 3.31 -3.89 7.67
N GLY A 168 2.11 -3.40 8.01
CA GLY A 168 0.91 -4.21 8.16
C GLY A 168 0.52 -4.93 6.87
N MET A 169 0.53 -4.21 5.74
CA MET A 169 0.24 -4.78 4.42
C MET A 169 1.30 -5.79 3.98
N TRP A 170 2.58 -5.54 4.28
CA TRP A 170 3.64 -6.50 3.99
C TRP A 170 3.48 -7.78 4.83
N MET A 171 3.19 -7.64 6.13
CA MET A 171 2.91 -8.77 7.01
C MET A 171 1.70 -9.58 6.56
N GLU A 172 0.64 -8.90 6.10
CA GLU A 172 -0.55 -9.53 5.55
C GLU A 172 -0.22 -10.41 4.32
N ARG A 173 0.56 -9.87 3.36
CA ARG A 173 0.96 -10.64 2.18
C ARG A 173 1.86 -11.81 2.54
N PHE A 174 2.81 -11.59 3.43
CA PHE A 174 3.65 -12.65 3.95
C PHE A 174 2.81 -13.75 4.61
N TRP A 175 1.82 -13.35 5.42
CA TRP A 175 0.90 -14.27 6.08
C TRP A 175 0.11 -15.11 5.07
N ILE A 176 -0.53 -14.47 4.09
CA ILE A 176 -1.33 -15.15 3.07
C ILE A 176 -0.50 -16.20 2.34
N VAL A 177 0.72 -15.87 1.94
CA VAL A 177 1.57 -16.78 1.17
C VAL A 177 2.13 -17.89 2.06
N VAL A 178 2.77 -17.54 3.16
CA VAL A 178 3.52 -18.50 3.98
C VAL A 178 2.59 -19.43 4.75
N ASN A 179 1.53 -18.90 5.34
CA ASN A 179 0.62 -19.72 6.16
C ASN A 179 -0.19 -20.71 5.30
N SER A 180 -0.58 -20.29 4.10
CA SER A 180 -1.32 -21.15 3.19
C SER A 180 -0.46 -22.28 2.63
N LEU A 181 0.82 -22.03 2.38
CA LEU A 181 1.76 -23.07 1.95
C LEU A 181 2.12 -24.07 3.05
N LYS A 182 1.97 -23.69 4.33
CA LYS A 182 2.11 -24.62 5.45
C LYS A 182 0.99 -25.62 5.56
N ALA A 183 -0.22 -25.24 5.14
CA ALA A 183 -1.38 -26.09 5.15
C ALA A 183 -1.28 -27.11 4.00
N SER A 184 -0.59 -28.22 4.24
CA SER A 184 -0.57 -29.34 3.30
C SER A 184 -1.96 -29.98 3.22
N LEU A 185 -2.35 -30.43 2.02
CA LEU A 185 -3.53 -31.28 1.80
C LEU A 185 -3.52 -32.58 2.63
N LEU A 186 -2.35 -32.99 3.09
CA LEU A 186 -2.14 -34.11 4.00
C LEU A 186 -1.83 -33.54 5.40
N ALA A 187 -2.74 -33.71 6.34
CA ALA A 187 -2.64 -33.25 7.71
C ALA A 187 -1.37 -33.73 8.48
N ALA A 188 -0.64 -34.70 7.93
CA ALA A 188 0.59 -35.23 8.48
C ALA A 188 1.84 -34.35 8.24
N ASN A 189 1.78 -33.36 7.34
CA ASN A 189 2.93 -32.55 6.93
C ASN A 189 2.76 -31.05 7.24
N ILE A 190 2.21 -30.71 8.39
CA ILE A 190 2.18 -29.33 8.87
C ILE A 190 3.57 -28.99 9.41
N GLY A 191 4.42 -28.41 8.57
CA GLY A 191 5.75 -27.93 8.97
C GLY A 191 5.71 -26.48 9.44
N ASP A 192 6.46 -26.16 10.49
CA ASP A 192 6.70 -24.75 10.84
C ASP A 192 7.71 -24.16 9.88
N TYR A 193 7.25 -23.20 9.06
CA TYR A 193 8.13 -22.43 8.19
C TYR A 193 8.66 -21.20 8.94
N PHE A 194 9.96 -21.05 8.95
CA PHE A 194 10.64 -19.82 9.35
C PHE A 194 11.54 -19.35 8.21
N PRO A 195 11.52 -18.05 7.83
CA PRO A 195 12.31 -17.54 6.73
C PRO A 195 13.80 -17.87 6.90
N SER A 196 14.38 -18.54 5.93
CA SER A 196 15.81 -18.83 5.91
C SER A 196 16.62 -17.59 5.55
N VAL A 197 17.93 -17.62 5.79
CA VAL A 197 18.84 -16.55 5.35
C VAL A 197 18.78 -16.38 3.83
N THR A 198 18.58 -17.44 3.08
CA THR A 198 18.41 -17.40 1.62
C THR A 198 17.17 -16.63 1.22
N ASP A 199 16.03 -16.84 1.90
CA ASP A 199 14.78 -16.13 1.61
C ASP A 199 14.92 -14.63 1.87
N LEU A 200 15.57 -14.26 2.98
CA LEU A 200 15.86 -12.87 3.30
C LEU A 200 16.81 -12.23 2.28
N ALA A 201 17.83 -12.97 1.83
CA ALA A 201 18.76 -12.50 0.82
C ALA A 201 18.07 -12.32 -0.54
N MET A 202 17.18 -13.22 -0.94
CA MET A 202 16.38 -13.09 -2.17
C MET A 202 15.45 -11.88 -2.09
N MET A 203 14.80 -11.65 -0.96
CA MET A 203 13.97 -10.47 -0.73
C MET A 203 14.79 -9.17 -0.82
N ALA A 204 15.91 -9.09 -0.14
CA ALA A 204 16.82 -7.95 -0.22
C ALA A 204 17.36 -7.74 -1.64
N GLY A 205 17.71 -8.83 -2.33
CA GLY A 205 18.17 -8.81 -3.72
C GLY A 205 17.10 -8.30 -4.69
N SER A 206 15.85 -8.69 -4.53
CA SER A 206 14.75 -8.21 -5.38
C SER A 206 14.48 -6.70 -5.18
N VAL A 207 14.52 -6.21 -3.94
CA VAL A 207 14.43 -4.77 -3.64
C VAL A 207 15.63 -4.03 -4.24
N GLY A 208 16.84 -4.57 -4.09
CA GLY A 208 18.07 -4.00 -4.66
C GLY A 208 18.02 -3.93 -6.19
N LEU A 209 17.55 -4.98 -6.84
CA LEU A 209 17.37 -5.02 -8.29
C LEU A 209 16.34 -3.98 -8.75
N PHE A 210 15.19 -3.89 -8.07
CA PHE A 210 14.18 -2.88 -8.37
C PHE A 210 14.77 -1.47 -8.28
N MET A 211 15.49 -1.16 -7.20
CA MET A 211 16.14 0.14 -7.02
C MET A 211 17.19 0.42 -8.09
N ALA A 212 17.99 -0.57 -8.46
CA ALA A 212 19.00 -0.43 -9.52
C ALA A 212 18.34 -0.13 -10.88
N LEU A 213 17.30 -0.88 -11.26
CA LEU A 213 16.54 -0.65 -12.48
C LEU A 213 15.84 0.70 -12.47
N TYR A 214 15.25 1.10 -11.35
CA TYR A 214 14.63 2.42 -11.18
C TYR A 214 15.65 3.54 -11.38
N MET A 215 16.82 3.45 -10.74
CA MET A 215 17.89 4.45 -10.90
C MET A 215 18.45 4.49 -12.33
N ALA A 216 18.56 3.34 -13.00
CA ALA A 216 18.93 3.28 -14.40
C ALA A 216 17.89 3.97 -15.29
N LEU A 217 16.59 3.70 -15.05
CA LEU A 217 15.50 4.34 -15.78
C LEU A 217 15.48 5.87 -15.60
N VAL A 218 15.68 6.35 -14.37
CA VAL A 218 15.73 7.79 -14.05
C VAL A 218 16.90 8.48 -14.78
N ARG A 219 18.00 7.78 -15.05
CA ARG A 219 19.12 8.33 -15.83
C ARG A 219 18.83 8.43 -17.33
N VAL A 220 18.03 7.51 -17.85
CA VAL A 220 17.70 7.44 -19.30
C VAL A 220 16.47 8.28 -19.63
N ALA A 221 15.46 8.25 -18.78
CA ALA A 221 14.22 9.02 -18.94
C ALA A 221 14.23 10.25 -18.03
N PRO A 222 13.99 11.47 -18.55
CA PRO A 222 13.90 12.67 -17.71
C PRO A 222 12.70 12.55 -16.78
N PHE A 223 12.98 12.38 -15.48
CA PHE A 223 11.97 12.17 -14.45
C PHE A 223 11.18 13.46 -14.12
N PHE A 224 11.79 14.62 -14.39
CA PHE A 224 11.13 15.92 -14.23
C PHE A 224 10.64 16.42 -15.59
N SER A 225 9.35 16.66 -15.68
CA SER A 225 8.80 17.39 -16.81
C SER A 225 9.41 18.80 -16.85
N LEU A 226 10.07 19.14 -17.97
CA LEU A 226 10.56 20.51 -18.20
C LEU A 226 9.43 21.53 -18.13
N CYS A 227 8.18 21.09 -18.34
CA CYS A 227 6.99 21.90 -18.21
C CYS A 227 6.74 22.33 -16.76
N ASP A 228 6.86 21.42 -15.79
CA ASP A 228 6.62 21.73 -14.37
C ASP A 228 7.68 22.70 -13.82
N VAL A 229 8.93 22.57 -14.29
CA VAL A 229 10.02 23.48 -13.91
C VAL A 229 9.79 24.89 -14.48
N ARG A 230 9.30 24.99 -15.72
CA ARG A 230 9.02 26.29 -16.36
C ARG A 230 7.82 26.99 -15.75
N GLU A 231 6.76 26.26 -15.39
CA GLU A 231 5.60 26.84 -14.70
C GLU A 231 5.99 27.42 -13.35
N GLN A 232 6.80 26.69 -12.57
CA GLN A 232 7.33 27.22 -11.31
C GLN A 232 8.19 28.47 -11.50
N GLN A 233 8.94 28.55 -12.60
CA GLN A 233 9.72 29.74 -12.93
C GLN A 233 8.83 30.93 -13.35
N SER A 234 7.71 30.70 -14.04
CA SER A 234 6.75 31.74 -14.38
C SER A 234 6.00 32.27 -13.16
N LEU A 235 5.52 31.37 -12.29
CA LEU A 235 4.86 31.73 -11.05
C LEU A 235 5.77 32.49 -10.07
N ASN A 236 7.06 32.15 -10.04
CA ASN A 236 8.05 32.89 -9.25
C ASN A 236 8.37 34.29 -9.80
N LYS A 237 8.20 34.50 -11.11
CA LYS A 237 8.36 35.83 -11.73
C LYS A 237 7.14 36.72 -11.51
N GLU A 238 5.94 36.15 -11.50
CA GLU A 238 4.70 36.89 -11.25
C GLU A 238 4.45 37.18 -9.75
N GLY A 239 4.95 36.34 -8.85
CA GLY A 239 4.83 36.53 -7.41
C GLY A 239 5.95 37.37 -6.77
N GLY A 240 6.93 37.85 -7.54
CA GLY A 240 8.05 38.70 -7.13
C GLY A 240 7.96 40.14 -7.61
N ALA A 241 6.86 40.52 -8.25
CA ALA A 241 6.47 41.88 -8.59
C ALA A 241 5.33 42.33 -7.70
#